data_d8f97770d9d958941917b8433ef328e9
#
_entry.id   d8f97770d9d958941917b8433ef328e9
#
_cell.length_a   1.000
_cell.length_b   1.000
_cell.length_c   1.000
_cell.angle_alpha   90.00
_cell.angle_beta   90.00
_cell.angle_gamma   90.00
#
_symmetry.space_group_name_H-M   'P 1'
#
loop_
_entity.id
_entity.type
_entity.pdbx_description
1 polymer ?
#
loop_
_entity_poly.entity_id
_entity_poly.type
_entity_poly.pdbx_seq_one_letter_code
_entity_poly.pdbx_strand_id
1 'polypeptide(L)'
;MEKRYTLMQEVGGARTLNEYNAMIEGDPERDKLPYIVIVIDELADLIMSAPDEVETSICRLAQKARAAGMHIIIGTQRPSVDVVTGVIKANIPTRIAFAVSSHIDSRTILDTAGAEKLLGRGDMLFSPVGSSKPKRIQGCFVSDEEVEAVVDYIKSDHTVDYDDDVMVEIERQAAIEKKQKTGLPEDGPEGDPMLDEAIKVVVENG
;
A
#
# COMPACT_ATOMS: atom_id res chain seq x y z
N MET A 1 11.29 3.68 -0.84
CA MET A 1 11.98 2.85 -1.84
C MET A 1 13.25 3.54 -2.35
N GLU A 2 13.18 4.70 -2.94
CA GLU A 2 14.35 5.41 -3.52
C GLU A 2 15.47 5.65 -2.49
N LYS A 3 15.14 6.18 -1.30
CA LYS A 3 16.11 6.35 -0.19
C LYS A 3 16.91 5.05 0.09
N ARG A 4 16.25 3.88 0.08
CA ARG A 4 16.91 2.58 0.30
C ARG A 4 17.90 2.24 -0.80
N TYR A 5 17.54 2.51 -2.06
CA TYR A 5 18.45 2.30 -3.18
C TYR A 5 19.67 3.20 -3.11
N THR A 6 19.50 4.45 -2.68
CA THR A 6 20.63 5.36 -2.46
C THR A 6 21.58 4.80 -1.40
N LEU A 7 21.05 4.39 -0.24
CA LEU A 7 21.86 3.77 0.83
C LEU A 7 22.59 2.50 0.35
N MET A 8 21.92 1.66 -0.43
CA MET A 8 22.51 0.44 -1.00
C MET A 8 23.64 0.75 -1.99
N GLN A 9 23.57 1.84 -2.73
CA GLN A 9 24.63 2.29 -3.63
C GLN A 9 25.85 2.83 -2.86
N GLU A 10 25.64 3.57 -1.79
CA GLU A 10 26.69 4.18 -0.95
C GLU A 10 27.62 3.14 -0.31
N VAL A 11 27.12 1.96 0.03
CA VAL A 11 27.92 0.88 0.67
C VAL A 11 28.65 -0.02 -0.34
N GLY A 12 28.81 0.42 -1.58
CA GLY A 12 29.54 -0.34 -2.61
C GLY A 12 28.63 -1.03 -3.63
N GLY A 13 27.34 -0.60 -3.72
CA GLY A 13 26.40 -1.07 -4.74
C GLY A 13 25.75 -2.40 -4.40
N ALA A 14 25.34 -2.58 -3.16
CA ALA A 14 24.54 -3.73 -2.75
C ALA A 14 23.29 -3.88 -3.63
N ARG A 15 22.99 -5.09 -4.10
CA ARG A 15 21.88 -5.37 -5.01
C ARG A 15 20.60 -5.75 -4.28
N THR A 16 20.70 -6.19 -3.04
CA THR A 16 19.58 -6.63 -2.21
C THR A 16 19.72 -6.09 -0.78
N LEU A 17 18.60 -6.02 -0.07
CA LEU A 17 18.56 -5.64 1.35
C LEU A 17 19.48 -6.53 2.20
N ASN A 18 19.48 -7.86 1.96
CA ASN A 18 20.32 -8.79 2.72
C ASN A 18 21.81 -8.52 2.48
N GLU A 19 22.18 -8.21 1.25
CA GLU A 19 23.55 -7.86 0.87
C GLU A 19 23.98 -6.55 1.54
N TYR A 20 23.12 -5.54 1.52
CA TYR A 20 23.34 -4.29 2.25
C TYR A 20 23.57 -4.53 3.74
N ASN A 21 22.65 -5.24 4.41
CA ASN A 21 22.74 -5.51 5.83
C ASN A 21 23.98 -6.34 6.22
N ALA A 22 24.45 -7.21 5.32
CA ALA A 22 25.69 -7.96 5.51
C ALA A 22 26.92 -7.07 5.33
N MET A 23 26.92 -6.15 4.37
CA MET A 23 28.06 -5.26 4.10
C MET A 23 28.30 -4.24 5.23
N ILE A 24 27.23 -3.80 5.91
CA ILE A 24 27.35 -2.86 7.03
C ILE A 24 27.47 -3.55 8.39
N GLU A 25 27.57 -4.87 8.43
CA GLU A 25 27.71 -5.59 9.69
C GLU A 25 28.98 -5.17 10.43
N GLY A 26 28.81 -4.58 11.62
CA GLY A 26 29.91 -4.02 12.42
C GLY A 26 30.26 -2.56 12.12
N ASP A 27 29.55 -1.90 11.21
CA ASP A 27 29.70 -0.47 10.97
C ASP A 27 28.86 0.32 12.02
N PRO A 28 29.49 1.11 12.92
CA PRO A 28 28.77 1.84 13.96
C PRO A 28 28.04 3.08 13.43
N GLU A 29 28.30 3.50 12.20
CA GLU A 29 27.68 4.70 11.60
C GLU A 29 26.44 4.38 10.78
N ARG A 30 26.09 3.08 10.61
CA ARG A 30 25.00 2.64 9.74
C ARG A 30 24.11 1.61 10.41
N ASP A 31 22.81 1.82 10.29
CA ASP A 31 21.80 0.90 10.82
C ASP A 31 21.35 -0.12 9.77
N LYS A 32 21.12 -1.36 10.23
CA LYS A 32 20.50 -2.38 9.41
C LYS A 32 19.08 -1.99 9.02
N LEU A 33 18.76 -2.10 7.74
CA LEU A 33 17.44 -1.81 7.25
C LEU A 33 16.50 -3.01 7.46
N PRO A 34 15.30 -2.80 8.03
CA PRO A 34 14.30 -3.86 8.19
C PRO A 34 13.59 -4.16 6.87
N TYR A 35 12.91 -5.31 6.78
CA TYR A 35 11.89 -5.51 5.76
C TYR A 35 10.70 -4.58 5.99
N ILE A 36 10.08 -4.13 4.92
CA ILE A 36 8.82 -3.34 4.97
C ILE A 36 7.73 -4.17 4.33
N VAL A 37 6.63 -4.36 5.05
CA VAL A 37 5.41 -4.96 4.52
C VAL A 37 4.35 -3.87 4.40
N ILE A 38 3.85 -3.67 3.19
CA ILE A 38 2.79 -2.71 2.87
C ILE A 38 1.50 -3.52 2.73
N VAL A 39 0.51 -3.23 3.57
CA VAL A 39 -0.79 -3.89 3.53
C VAL A 39 -1.84 -2.89 3.05
N ILE A 40 -2.55 -3.26 1.99
CA ILE A 40 -3.72 -2.53 1.48
C ILE A 40 -4.93 -3.42 1.77
N ASP A 41 -5.78 -2.99 2.68
CA ASP A 41 -6.95 -3.75 3.13
C ASP A 41 -8.06 -3.76 2.07
N GLU A 42 -8.37 -2.60 1.48
CA GLU A 42 -9.37 -2.47 0.41
C GLU A 42 -8.82 -1.64 -0.76
N LEU A 43 -8.38 -2.33 -1.81
CA LEU A 43 -7.83 -1.69 -3.00
C LEU A 43 -8.88 -0.83 -3.73
N ALA A 44 -10.15 -1.26 -3.73
CA ALA A 44 -11.20 -0.55 -4.45
C ALA A 44 -11.35 0.90 -3.98
N ASP A 45 -11.20 1.16 -2.68
CA ASP A 45 -11.35 2.51 -2.13
C ASP A 45 -10.21 3.43 -2.60
N LEU A 46 -9.00 2.92 -2.75
CA LEU A 46 -7.87 3.67 -3.30
C LEU A 46 -8.05 3.93 -4.80
N ILE A 47 -8.42 2.91 -5.56
CA ILE A 47 -8.65 3.05 -7.01
C ILE A 47 -9.79 4.04 -7.30
N MET A 48 -10.85 4.06 -6.49
CA MET A 48 -11.94 5.01 -6.66
C MET A 48 -11.53 6.46 -6.39
N SER A 49 -10.52 6.71 -5.56
CA SER A 49 -10.05 8.05 -5.24
C SER A 49 -9.02 8.59 -6.24
N ALA A 50 -8.08 7.78 -6.68
CA ALA A 50 -6.96 8.18 -7.55
C ALA A 50 -6.46 6.98 -8.41
N PRO A 51 -7.23 6.54 -9.44
CA PRO A 51 -6.97 5.29 -10.15
C PRO A 51 -5.57 5.22 -10.78
N ASP A 52 -5.18 6.23 -11.55
CA ASP A 52 -3.93 6.23 -12.30
C ASP A 52 -2.70 6.29 -11.39
N GLU A 53 -2.78 7.08 -10.30
CA GLU A 53 -1.68 7.23 -9.35
C GLU A 53 -1.48 5.96 -8.52
N VAL A 54 -2.57 5.36 -8.07
CA VAL A 54 -2.55 4.13 -7.27
C VAL A 54 -2.01 2.97 -8.11
N GLU A 55 -2.54 2.77 -9.32
CA GLU A 55 -2.07 1.72 -10.22
C GLU A 55 -0.58 1.87 -10.53
N THR A 56 -0.15 3.08 -10.91
CA THR A 56 1.26 3.39 -11.19
C THR A 56 2.15 3.11 -9.98
N SER A 57 1.73 3.52 -8.78
CA SER A 57 2.48 3.33 -7.55
C SER A 57 2.62 1.86 -7.17
N ILE A 58 1.53 1.09 -7.28
CA ILE A 58 1.54 -0.37 -7.03
C ILE A 58 2.48 -1.06 -8.02
N CYS A 59 2.39 -0.74 -9.31
CA CYS A 59 3.24 -1.33 -10.34
C CYS A 59 4.72 -1.01 -10.09
N ARG A 60 5.04 0.23 -9.76
CA ARG A 60 6.41 0.65 -9.44
C ARG A 60 6.97 -0.08 -8.22
N LEU A 61 6.16 -0.25 -7.17
CA LEU A 61 6.54 -1.02 -5.99
C LEU A 61 6.73 -2.50 -6.35
N ALA A 62 5.77 -3.12 -7.04
CA ALA A 62 5.85 -4.54 -7.39
C ALA A 62 7.06 -4.88 -8.26
N GLN A 63 7.44 -3.99 -9.18
CA GLN A 63 8.57 -4.20 -10.08
C GLN A 63 9.93 -3.96 -9.43
N LYS A 64 10.04 -2.97 -8.53
CA LYS A 64 11.34 -2.49 -8.04
C LYS A 64 11.59 -2.74 -6.56
N ALA A 65 10.56 -2.82 -5.72
CA ALA A 65 10.75 -2.78 -4.29
C ALA A 65 11.25 -4.09 -3.65
N ARG A 66 11.16 -5.21 -4.36
CA ARG A 66 11.59 -6.53 -3.87
C ARG A 66 13.05 -6.55 -3.42
N ALA A 67 13.95 -6.02 -4.24
CA ALA A 67 15.37 -5.96 -3.93
C ALA A 67 15.67 -5.07 -2.72
N ALA A 68 14.89 -3.99 -2.54
CA ALA A 68 14.96 -3.10 -1.38
C ALA A 68 14.28 -3.66 -0.12
N GLY A 69 13.84 -4.94 -0.14
CA GLY A 69 13.21 -5.61 0.99
C GLY A 69 11.80 -5.12 1.31
N MET A 70 11.04 -4.68 0.30
CA MET A 70 9.65 -4.24 0.48
C MET A 70 8.71 -5.27 -0.16
N HIS A 71 7.64 -5.61 0.55
CA HIS A 71 6.62 -6.54 0.12
C HIS A 71 5.25 -5.88 0.19
N ILE A 72 4.36 -6.24 -0.74
CA ILE A 72 3.01 -5.70 -0.79
C ILE A 72 1.99 -6.83 -0.69
N ILE A 73 0.99 -6.62 0.16
CA ILE A 73 -0.18 -7.50 0.31
C ILE A 73 -1.40 -6.65 0.02
N ILE A 74 -2.21 -7.08 -0.93
CA ILE A 74 -3.39 -6.33 -1.38
C ILE A 74 -4.63 -7.17 -1.17
N GLY A 75 -5.58 -6.64 -0.41
CA GLY A 75 -6.93 -7.17 -0.28
C GLY A 75 -7.95 -6.32 -1.04
N THR A 76 -9.06 -6.94 -1.41
CA THR A 76 -10.27 -6.26 -1.86
C THR A 76 -11.49 -7.16 -1.71
N GLN A 77 -12.59 -6.58 -1.29
CA GLN A 77 -13.90 -7.22 -1.25
C GLN A 77 -14.71 -6.94 -2.53
N ARG A 78 -14.17 -6.12 -3.45
CA ARG A 78 -14.81 -5.73 -4.72
C ARG A 78 -13.96 -6.18 -5.92
N PRO A 79 -13.97 -7.48 -6.27
CA PRO A 79 -13.13 -8.02 -7.33
C PRO A 79 -13.69 -7.70 -8.73
N SER A 80 -13.83 -6.40 -9.05
CA SER A 80 -14.21 -5.96 -10.39
C SER A 80 -12.98 -5.78 -11.29
N VAL A 81 -13.20 -5.74 -12.61
CA VAL A 81 -12.13 -5.55 -13.60
C VAL A 81 -11.48 -4.16 -13.50
N ASP A 82 -12.22 -3.18 -12.98
CA ASP A 82 -11.74 -1.81 -12.77
C ASP A 82 -10.84 -1.70 -11.53
N VAL A 83 -10.95 -2.65 -10.59
CA VAL A 83 -10.14 -2.72 -9.37
C VAL A 83 -8.96 -3.66 -9.56
N VAL A 84 -9.22 -4.88 -10.00
CA VAL A 84 -8.18 -5.90 -10.27
C VAL A 84 -7.83 -5.87 -11.75
N THR A 85 -7.16 -4.80 -12.16
CA THR A 85 -6.83 -4.55 -13.57
C THR A 85 -5.82 -5.55 -14.12
N GLY A 86 -5.72 -5.63 -15.45
CA GLY A 86 -4.70 -6.46 -16.11
C GLY A 86 -3.28 -6.03 -15.74
N VAL A 87 -3.05 -4.74 -15.51
CA VAL A 87 -1.75 -4.20 -15.12
C VAL A 87 -1.36 -4.62 -13.70
N ILE A 88 -2.31 -4.55 -12.75
CA ILE A 88 -2.10 -5.03 -11.38
C ILE A 88 -1.81 -6.54 -11.39
N LYS A 89 -2.60 -7.33 -12.12
CA LYS A 89 -2.42 -8.79 -12.22
C LYS A 89 -1.07 -9.19 -12.82
N ALA A 90 -0.57 -8.43 -13.78
CA ALA A 90 0.74 -8.67 -14.41
C ALA A 90 1.91 -8.44 -13.44
N ASN A 91 1.76 -7.48 -12.51
CA ASN A 91 2.81 -7.10 -11.57
C ASN A 91 2.68 -7.82 -10.21
N ILE A 92 1.48 -8.29 -9.85
CA ILE A 92 1.21 -9.09 -8.64
C ILE A 92 0.69 -10.47 -9.07
N PRO A 93 1.57 -11.37 -9.48
CA PRO A 93 1.18 -12.63 -10.09
C PRO A 93 0.73 -13.70 -9.09
N THR A 94 1.12 -13.60 -7.81
CA THR A 94 0.63 -14.50 -6.76
C THR A 94 -0.73 -14.03 -6.27
N ARG A 95 -1.73 -14.90 -6.35
CA ARG A 95 -3.11 -14.52 -6.06
C ARG A 95 -3.80 -15.57 -5.20
N ILE A 96 -4.69 -15.10 -4.34
CA ILE A 96 -5.57 -15.92 -3.50
C ILE A 96 -6.98 -15.45 -3.72
N ALA A 97 -7.91 -16.38 -3.93
CA ALA A 97 -9.33 -16.10 -3.89
C ALA A 97 -9.99 -16.97 -2.82
N PHE A 98 -10.68 -16.33 -1.91
CA PHE A 98 -11.67 -16.97 -1.03
C PHE A 98 -12.99 -17.16 -1.79
N ALA A 99 -14.01 -17.67 -1.11
CA ALA A 99 -15.33 -17.85 -1.71
C ALA A 99 -15.87 -16.53 -2.24
N VAL A 100 -16.28 -16.51 -3.50
CA VAL A 100 -16.89 -15.37 -4.19
C VAL A 100 -18.29 -15.70 -4.67
N SER A 101 -19.10 -14.68 -4.97
CA SER A 101 -20.50 -14.86 -5.36
C SER A 101 -20.70 -15.34 -6.81
N SER A 102 -19.74 -15.09 -7.68
CA SER A 102 -19.88 -15.42 -9.11
C SER A 102 -18.60 -15.99 -9.73
N HIS A 103 -18.78 -16.72 -10.84
CA HIS A 103 -17.66 -17.18 -11.66
C HIS A 103 -16.92 -16.02 -12.37
N ILE A 104 -17.58 -14.87 -12.51
CA ILE A 104 -16.97 -13.66 -13.06
C ILE A 104 -15.94 -13.14 -12.08
N ASP A 105 -16.28 -13.03 -10.78
CA ASP A 105 -15.37 -12.60 -9.73
C ASP A 105 -14.15 -13.53 -9.63
N SER A 106 -14.40 -14.85 -9.69
CA SER A 106 -13.32 -15.85 -9.72
C SER A 106 -12.35 -15.60 -10.89
N ARG A 107 -12.87 -15.36 -12.09
CA ARG A 107 -12.04 -15.05 -13.27
C ARG A 107 -11.33 -13.71 -13.15
N THR A 108 -11.96 -12.71 -12.56
CA THR A 108 -11.32 -11.41 -12.33
C THR A 108 -10.08 -11.56 -11.47
N ILE A 109 -10.14 -12.37 -10.40
CA ILE A 109 -9.00 -12.57 -9.50
C ILE A 109 -7.99 -13.58 -10.10
N LEU A 110 -8.44 -14.74 -10.53
CA LEU A 110 -7.59 -15.91 -10.82
C LEU A 110 -7.41 -16.21 -12.32
N ASP A 111 -8.06 -15.46 -13.20
CA ASP A 111 -8.18 -15.74 -14.64
C ASP A 111 -8.88 -17.08 -14.95
N THR A 112 -9.46 -17.73 -13.93
CA THR A 112 -10.19 -18.99 -14.04
C THR A 112 -11.39 -19.04 -13.11
N ALA A 113 -12.41 -19.84 -13.45
CA ALA A 113 -13.54 -20.11 -12.58
C ALA A 113 -13.15 -21.12 -11.49
N GLY A 114 -13.92 -21.14 -10.40
CA GLY A 114 -13.79 -22.14 -9.34
C GLY A 114 -13.93 -21.58 -7.92
N ALA A 115 -13.59 -20.31 -7.68
CA ALA A 115 -13.71 -19.71 -6.35
C ALA A 115 -15.19 -19.57 -5.92
N GLU A 116 -16.13 -19.50 -6.86
CA GLU A 116 -17.57 -19.53 -6.59
C GLU A 116 -18.09 -20.87 -6.01
N LYS A 117 -17.24 -21.90 -6.03
CA LYS A 117 -17.56 -23.25 -5.50
C LYS A 117 -16.92 -23.53 -4.15
N LEU A 118 -16.21 -22.56 -3.60
CA LEU A 118 -15.56 -22.67 -2.29
C LEU A 118 -16.59 -22.61 -1.16
N LEU A 119 -16.27 -23.29 -0.07
CA LEU A 119 -17.20 -23.47 1.06
C LEU A 119 -17.17 -22.31 2.07
N GLY A 120 -16.25 -21.35 1.90
CA GLY A 120 -16.02 -20.29 2.90
C GLY A 120 -15.15 -20.75 4.06
N ARG A 121 -15.09 -19.95 5.14
CA ARG A 121 -14.35 -20.23 6.37
C ARG A 121 -12.90 -20.67 6.15
N GLY A 122 -12.18 -19.93 5.28
CA GLY A 122 -10.78 -20.20 4.98
C GLY A 122 -10.53 -21.14 3.80
N ASP A 123 -11.58 -21.72 3.19
CA ASP A 123 -11.44 -22.46 1.93
C ASP A 123 -11.06 -21.50 0.81
N MET A 124 -9.94 -21.73 0.13
CA MET A 124 -9.39 -20.80 -0.85
C MET A 124 -8.77 -21.50 -2.06
N LEU A 125 -8.65 -20.76 -3.15
CA LEU A 125 -7.82 -21.09 -4.29
C LEU A 125 -6.55 -20.23 -4.27
N PHE A 126 -5.41 -20.87 -4.23
CA PHE A 126 -4.08 -20.25 -4.23
C PHE A 126 -3.41 -20.45 -5.60
N SER A 127 -3.05 -19.35 -6.24
CA SER A 127 -2.36 -19.31 -7.53
C SER A 127 -0.95 -18.71 -7.34
N PRO A 128 0.07 -19.52 -7.03
CA PRO A 128 1.44 -19.02 -6.93
C PRO A 128 2.05 -18.77 -8.31
N VAL A 129 3.13 -17.98 -8.34
CA VAL A 129 3.93 -17.76 -9.54
C VAL A 129 4.43 -19.09 -10.12
N GLY A 130 4.30 -19.24 -11.45
CA GLY A 130 4.78 -20.43 -12.16
C GLY A 130 3.86 -21.64 -12.09
N SER A 131 2.71 -21.55 -11.43
CA SER A 131 1.70 -22.60 -11.46
C SER A 131 0.70 -22.37 -12.59
N SER A 132 0.45 -23.43 -13.37
CA SER A 132 -0.55 -23.41 -14.46
C SER A 132 -2.00 -23.49 -13.99
N LYS A 133 -2.22 -23.94 -12.74
CA LYS A 133 -3.55 -24.09 -12.14
C LYS A 133 -3.51 -23.68 -10.66
N PRO A 134 -4.57 -23.03 -10.16
CA PRO A 134 -4.71 -22.76 -8.74
C PRO A 134 -4.79 -24.06 -7.94
N LYS A 135 -4.25 -24.04 -6.73
CA LYS A 135 -4.34 -25.11 -5.74
C LYS A 135 -5.42 -24.77 -4.74
N ARG A 136 -6.33 -25.71 -4.45
CA ARG A 136 -7.29 -25.54 -3.35
C ARG A 136 -6.60 -25.81 -2.02
N ILE A 137 -6.73 -24.89 -1.10
CA ILE A 137 -6.13 -24.96 0.23
C ILE A 137 -7.20 -24.62 1.25
N GLN A 138 -7.23 -25.37 2.36
CA GLN A 138 -8.04 -25.04 3.52
C GLN A 138 -7.20 -24.23 4.49
N GLY A 139 -7.47 -22.94 4.59
CA GLY A 139 -6.95 -22.06 5.65
C GLY A 139 -7.70 -22.27 6.96
N CYS A 140 -7.09 -21.85 8.08
CA CYS A 140 -7.79 -21.79 9.35
C CYS A 140 -8.87 -20.71 9.31
N PHE A 141 -10.02 -21.01 9.91
CA PHE A 141 -10.97 -19.97 10.25
C PHE A 141 -10.47 -19.26 11.50
N VAL A 142 -10.47 -17.95 11.50
CA VAL A 142 -10.10 -17.10 12.63
C VAL A 142 -11.32 -16.24 12.95
N SER A 143 -11.78 -16.26 14.20
CA SER A 143 -12.90 -15.43 14.64
C SER A 143 -12.45 -14.01 15.00
N ASP A 144 -13.41 -13.11 15.12
CA ASP A 144 -13.11 -11.70 15.49
C ASP A 144 -12.49 -11.63 16.90
N GLU A 145 -12.95 -12.47 17.83
CA GLU A 145 -12.40 -12.55 19.19
C GLU A 145 -10.94 -13.06 19.19
N GLU A 146 -10.61 -14.01 18.29
CA GLU A 146 -9.24 -14.49 18.15
C GLU A 146 -8.33 -13.41 17.54
N VAL A 147 -8.84 -12.62 16.59
CA VAL A 147 -8.10 -11.47 16.02
C VAL A 147 -7.84 -10.43 17.10
N GLU A 148 -8.86 -10.05 17.89
CA GLU A 148 -8.72 -9.11 19.01
C GLU A 148 -7.70 -9.61 20.03
N ALA A 149 -7.77 -10.87 20.42
CA ALA A 149 -6.83 -11.45 21.38
C ALA A 149 -5.37 -11.42 20.88
N VAL A 150 -5.13 -11.68 19.59
CA VAL A 150 -3.79 -11.59 18.99
C VAL A 150 -3.31 -10.14 18.96
N VAL A 151 -4.16 -9.19 18.57
CA VAL A 151 -3.83 -7.77 18.54
C VAL A 151 -3.50 -7.26 19.94
N ASP A 152 -4.28 -7.61 20.94
CA ASP A 152 -4.04 -7.21 22.34
C ASP A 152 -2.74 -7.80 22.88
N TYR A 153 -2.44 -9.06 22.56
CA TYR A 153 -1.16 -9.68 22.89
C TYR A 153 0.02 -8.91 22.30
N ILE A 154 -0.04 -8.60 20.99
CA ILE A 154 1.04 -7.85 20.32
C ILE A 154 1.20 -6.46 20.94
N LYS A 155 0.09 -5.74 21.22
CA LYS A 155 0.12 -4.42 21.86
C LYS A 155 0.68 -4.47 23.29
N SER A 156 0.46 -5.56 24.04
CA SER A 156 0.97 -5.69 25.41
C SER A 156 2.47 -5.92 25.48
N ASP A 157 3.04 -6.52 24.43
CA ASP A 157 4.46 -6.92 24.38
C ASP A 157 5.36 -5.91 23.66
N HIS A 158 4.77 -5.06 22.82
CA HIS A 158 5.51 -4.08 22.00
C HIS A 158 4.88 -2.69 22.07
N THR A 159 5.72 -1.68 22.36
CA THR A 159 5.38 -0.28 22.11
C THR A 159 5.55 -0.01 20.62
N VAL A 160 4.54 0.59 20.00
CA VAL A 160 4.62 1.00 18.60
C VAL A 160 5.58 2.18 18.50
N ASP A 161 6.64 2.02 17.73
CA ASP A 161 7.55 3.09 17.35
C ASP A 161 7.13 3.59 15.96
N TYR A 162 6.56 4.79 15.92
CA TYR A 162 6.16 5.41 14.66
C TYR A 162 7.35 6.16 14.07
N ASP A 163 7.61 5.94 12.78
CA ASP A 163 8.60 6.71 12.03
C ASP A 163 8.07 8.13 11.82
N ASP A 164 8.64 9.09 12.54
CA ASP A 164 8.24 10.49 12.51
C ASP A 164 8.35 11.10 11.09
N ASP A 165 9.35 10.74 10.32
CA ASP A 165 9.51 11.20 8.93
C ASP A 165 8.34 10.75 8.04
N VAL A 166 7.85 9.53 8.25
CA VAL A 166 6.69 8.99 7.51
C VAL A 166 5.42 9.70 7.94
N MET A 167 5.24 9.96 9.25
CA MET A 167 4.07 10.68 9.76
C MET A 167 3.99 12.10 9.22
N VAL A 168 5.10 12.83 9.23
CA VAL A 168 5.19 14.19 8.66
C VAL A 168 4.86 14.19 7.17
N GLU A 169 5.35 13.20 6.40
CA GLU A 169 5.06 13.12 4.97
C GLU A 169 3.59 12.80 4.70
N ILE A 170 2.95 11.93 5.49
CA ILE A 170 1.52 11.63 5.41
C ILE A 170 0.70 12.90 5.67
N GLU A 171 1.02 13.66 6.70
CA GLU A 171 0.33 14.92 7.03
C GLU A 171 0.51 15.97 5.92
N ARG A 172 1.71 16.05 5.34
CA ARG A 172 2.00 16.94 4.21
C ARG A 172 1.17 16.59 2.99
N GLN A 173 1.07 15.32 2.63
CA GLN A 173 0.26 14.85 1.50
C GLN A 173 -1.23 15.10 1.75
N ALA A 174 -1.73 14.81 2.94
CA ALA A 174 -3.11 15.08 3.31
C ALA A 174 -3.46 16.59 3.26
N ALA A 175 -2.51 17.46 3.58
CA ALA A 175 -2.68 18.91 3.48
C ALA A 175 -2.72 19.40 2.02
N ILE A 176 -1.90 18.81 1.14
CA ILE A 176 -1.89 19.09 -0.30
C ILE A 176 -3.23 18.67 -0.93
N GLU A 177 -3.70 17.46 -0.63
CA GLU A 177 -5.00 16.98 -1.14
C GLU A 177 -6.18 17.85 -0.69
N LYS A 178 -6.17 18.32 0.56
CA LYS A 178 -7.19 19.26 1.05
C LYS A 178 -7.16 20.57 0.28
N LYS A 179 -5.97 21.12 -0.02
CA LYS A 179 -5.83 22.36 -0.80
C LYS A 179 -6.33 22.19 -2.23
N GLN A 180 -6.03 21.08 -2.89
CA GLN A 180 -6.51 20.78 -4.25
C GLN A 180 -8.04 20.62 -4.31
N LYS A 181 -8.65 19.98 -3.29
CA LYS A 181 -10.11 19.80 -3.24
C LYS A 181 -10.88 21.10 -2.91
N THR A 182 -10.26 22.04 -2.22
CA THR A 182 -10.90 23.32 -1.86
C THR A 182 -10.74 24.41 -2.92
N GLY A 183 -9.97 24.18 -3.97
CA GLY A 183 -9.79 25.13 -5.09
C GLY A 183 -9.18 26.48 -4.66
N LEU A 184 -8.52 26.53 -3.50
CA LEU A 184 -7.82 27.73 -3.04
C LEU A 184 -6.50 27.85 -3.82
N PRO A 185 -6.18 29.05 -4.36
CA PRO A 185 -4.91 29.29 -5.05
C PRO A 185 -3.71 28.99 -4.14
N GLU A 186 -2.62 28.57 -4.74
CA GLU A 186 -1.34 28.48 -4.03
C GLU A 186 -0.98 29.86 -3.47
N ASP A 187 -1.07 30.02 -2.15
CA ASP A 187 -0.46 31.16 -1.49
C ASP A 187 1.08 31.03 -1.60
N GLY A 188 1.60 31.70 -2.60
CA GLY A 188 2.98 32.17 -2.57
C GLY A 188 3.14 33.23 -1.46
N PRO A 189 4.37 33.57 -1.04
CA PRO A 189 4.63 34.48 0.06
C PRO A 189 4.26 35.96 -0.19
N GLU A 190 3.51 36.25 -1.23
CA GLU A 190 2.96 37.58 -1.52
C GLU A 190 1.42 37.46 -1.58
N GLY A 191 0.76 37.78 -0.49
CA GLY A 191 -0.70 37.94 -0.45
C GLY A 191 -1.13 38.93 -1.53
N ASP A 192 -2.25 38.63 -2.21
CA ASP A 192 -2.82 39.53 -3.21
C ASP A 192 -3.08 40.92 -2.59
N PRO A 193 -2.40 41.99 -3.06
CA PRO A 193 -2.56 43.32 -2.52
C PRO A 193 -4.00 43.82 -2.58
N MET A 194 -4.82 43.29 -3.50
CA MET A 194 -6.23 43.63 -3.63
C MET A 194 -7.11 42.98 -2.55
N LEU A 195 -6.68 41.88 -1.95
CA LEU A 195 -7.41 41.22 -0.88
C LEU A 195 -7.38 42.05 0.41
N ASP A 196 -6.23 42.62 0.76
CA ASP A 196 -6.08 43.51 1.91
C ASP A 196 -6.84 44.80 1.73
N GLU A 197 -6.92 45.33 0.51
CA GLU A 197 -7.72 46.52 0.18
C GLU A 197 -9.21 46.24 0.22
N ALA A 198 -9.65 45.08 -0.26
CA ALA A 198 -11.07 44.66 -0.19
C ALA A 198 -11.52 44.43 1.26
N ILE A 199 -10.67 43.83 2.10
CA ILE A 199 -10.93 43.64 3.53
C ILE A 199 -11.10 45.01 4.23
N LYS A 200 -10.22 45.98 3.95
CA LYS A 200 -10.33 47.33 4.50
C LYS A 200 -11.65 48.01 4.11
N VAL A 201 -12.03 47.94 2.85
CA VAL A 201 -13.29 48.53 2.34
C VAL A 201 -14.50 47.91 3.00
N VAL A 202 -14.51 46.61 3.25
CA VAL A 202 -15.63 45.92 3.94
C VAL A 202 -15.68 46.26 5.43
N VAL A 203 -14.54 46.40 6.09
CA VAL A 203 -14.48 46.74 7.52
C VAL A 203 -14.81 48.23 7.80
N GLU A 204 -14.47 49.14 6.86
CA GLU A 204 -14.70 50.58 7.04
C GLU A 204 -16.09 51.02 6.61
N ASN A 205 -16.81 50.27 5.79
CA ASN A 205 -18.14 50.62 5.26
C ASN A 205 -19.28 49.65 5.67
N GLY A 206 -19.04 48.71 6.56
CA GLY A 206 -20.02 47.80 7.18
C GLY A 206 -20.17 48.11 8.66
#